data_e9aca607d6abd517351f669a3f99d278
#
_entry.id   e9aca607d6abd517351f669a3f99d278
#
_cell.length_a   1.000
_cell.length_b   1.000
_cell.length_c   1.000
_cell.angle_alpha   90.00
_cell.angle_beta   90.00
_cell.angle_gamma   90.00
#
_symmetry.space_group_name_H-M   'P 1'
#
loop_
_entity.id
_entity.type
_entity.pdbx_description
1 polymer ?
#
loop_
_entity_poly.entity_id
_entity_poly.type
_entity_poly.pdbx_seq_one_letter_code
_entity_poly.pdbx_strand_id
1 'polypeptide(L)'
;MQAAAKVNQPLVAHLEDDSLLHGGVMNAGAQAEKIGLPGITGLAESSQLARDLVLAKATGVHYHVAHISTKASVDLVRIAKQQGVKVTAEVSPHHLLLADTAITSDNALFKMNPPLRSQEDRQAVLAGLIDGTIDMVATDHAPHGMVEKAQSFKLAPFGITGIETSFQLLYTKLVKTGIITLATLIERMLIAPVNAFNL
;
A
#
# COMPACT_ATOMS: atom_id res chain seq x y z
N MET A 1 -18.51 9.79 -0.71
CA MET A 1 -18.33 9.74 -2.17
C MET A 1 -19.14 10.79 -2.92
N GLN A 2 -20.47 10.84 -2.81
CA GLN A 2 -21.31 11.84 -3.55
C GLN A 2 -20.91 13.30 -3.29
N ALA A 3 -20.58 13.68 -2.07
CA ALA A 3 -20.14 15.03 -1.74
C ALA A 3 -18.80 15.38 -2.39
N ALA A 4 -17.83 14.47 -2.37
CA ALA A 4 -16.53 14.65 -3.02
C ALA A 4 -16.67 14.74 -4.55
N ALA A 5 -17.52 13.90 -5.15
CA ALA A 5 -17.81 13.95 -6.58
C ALA A 5 -18.41 15.30 -7.02
N LYS A 6 -19.31 15.89 -6.24
CA LYS A 6 -19.92 17.19 -6.53
C LYS A 6 -18.91 18.34 -6.58
N VAL A 7 -17.86 18.27 -5.81
CA VAL A 7 -16.80 19.31 -5.74
C VAL A 7 -15.56 18.91 -6.51
N ASN A 8 -15.63 17.81 -7.29
CA ASN A 8 -14.52 17.28 -8.09
C ASN A 8 -13.23 17.06 -7.29
N GLN A 9 -13.38 16.59 -6.05
CA GLN A 9 -12.22 16.25 -5.19
C GLN A 9 -12.04 14.73 -5.13
N PRO A 10 -10.79 14.24 -5.15
CA PRO A 10 -10.51 12.84 -4.93
C PRO A 10 -10.87 12.43 -3.50
N LEU A 11 -11.34 11.20 -3.36
CA LEU A 11 -11.52 10.56 -2.06
C LEU A 11 -10.39 9.57 -1.84
N VAL A 12 -9.50 9.89 -0.93
CA VAL A 12 -8.36 9.02 -0.56
C VAL A 12 -8.80 8.09 0.55
N ALA A 13 -8.48 6.80 0.42
CA ALA A 13 -8.91 5.79 1.37
C ALA A 13 -7.76 4.88 1.80
N HIS A 14 -7.52 4.84 3.12
CA HIS A 14 -6.88 3.72 3.79
C HIS A 14 -7.89 2.57 3.83
N LEU A 15 -7.50 1.41 3.31
CA LEU A 15 -8.41 0.29 3.12
C LEU A 15 -8.21 -0.74 4.22
N GLU A 16 -9.10 -0.76 5.18
CA GLU A 16 -9.04 -1.70 6.29
C GLU A 16 -10.45 -1.96 6.84
N ASP A 17 -10.97 -3.16 6.59
CA ASP A 17 -12.20 -3.62 7.22
C ASP A 17 -11.88 -4.09 8.64
N ASP A 18 -12.22 -3.26 9.62
CA ASP A 18 -11.96 -3.49 11.05
C ASP A 18 -12.53 -4.83 11.56
N SER A 19 -13.63 -5.30 10.96
CA SER A 19 -14.25 -6.56 11.36
C SER A 19 -13.38 -7.79 11.07
N LEU A 20 -12.37 -7.64 10.20
CA LEU A 20 -11.46 -8.71 9.77
C LEU A 20 -10.08 -8.65 10.44
N LEU A 21 -9.82 -7.68 11.31
CA LEU A 21 -8.49 -7.50 11.91
C LEU A 21 -8.17 -8.46 13.03
N HIS A 22 -9.16 -8.79 13.86
CA HIS A 22 -9.04 -9.74 14.99
C HIS A 22 -7.82 -9.49 15.89
N GLY A 23 -7.42 -8.23 16.08
CA GLY A 23 -6.23 -7.86 16.87
C GLY A 23 -4.90 -8.21 16.20
N GLY A 24 -4.89 -8.41 14.89
CA GLY A 24 -3.71 -8.66 14.09
C GLY A 24 -2.70 -7.52 14.16
N VAL A 25 -1.42 -7.84 14.03
CA VAL A 25 -0.32 -6.86 14.10
C VAL A 25 0.67 -6.99 12.95
N MET A 26 0.62 -8.09 12.18
CA MET A 26 1.42 -8.33 10.99
C MET A 26 0.59 -9.13 9.95
N ASN A 27 1.15 -9.42 8.78
CA ASN A 27 0.45 -10.21 7.76
C ASN A 27 0.07 -11.60 8.28
N ALA A 28 -1.18 -12.01 8.06
CA ALA A 28 -1.63 -13.37 8.38
C ALA A 28 -0.95 -14.39 7.44
N GLY A 29 -0.42 -15.47 8.00
CA GLY A 29 0.22 -16.55 7.25
C GLY A 29 1.37 -17.21 8.03
N ALA A 30 2.11 -18.07 7.34
CA ALA A 30 3.14 -18.90 7.94
C ALA A 30 4.20 -18.12 8.75
N GLN A 31 4.52 -16.88 8.34
CA GLN A 31 5.51 -16.09 9.06
C GLN A 31 4.97 -15.58 10.41
N ALA A 32 3.69 -15.17 10.46
CA ALA A 32 3.04 -14.78 11.71
C ALA A 32 2.93 -15.96 12.68
N GLU A 33 2.54 -17.13 12.18
CA GLU A 33 2.46 -18.36 12.96
C GLU A 33 3.82 -18.75 13.54
N LYS A 34 4.89 -18.69 12.72
CA LYS A 34 6.27 -18.99 13.12
C LYS A 34 6.76 -18.09 14.25
N ILE A 35 6.38 -16.80 14.25
CA ILE A 35 6.81 -15.81 15.27
C ILE A 35 5.84 -15.81 16.47
N GLY A 36 4.64 -16.37 16.32
CA GLY A 36 3.60 -16.37 17.36
C GLY A 36 2.87 -15.02 17.49
N LEU A 37 2.71 -14.30 16.38
CA LEU A 37 2.00 -13.02 16.34
C LEU A 37 0.65 -13.16 15.64
N PRO A 38 -0.40 -12.42 16.08
CA PRO A 38 -1.69 -12.43 15.42
C PRO A 38 -1.60 -11.74 14.05
N GLY A 39 -2.25 -12.34 13.04
CA GLY A 39 -2.18 -11.89 11.65
C GLY A 39 -3.35 -11.02 11.21
N ILE A 40 -3.08 -10.06 10.32
CA ILE A 40 -4.06 -9.25 9.58
C ILE A 40 -4.22 -9.89 8.21
N THR A 41 -5.42 -10.37 7.90
CA THR A 41 -5.72 -10.95 6.59
C THR A 41 -5.67 -9.89 5.47
N GLY A 42 -5.20 -10.27 4.28
CA GLY A 42 -5.29 -9.41 3.09
C GLY A 42 -6.72 -9.10 2.65
N LEU A 43 -7.68 -9.91 3.11
CA LEU A 43 -9.11 -9.65 2.86
C LEU A 43 -9.60 -8.36 3.51
N ALA A 44 -9.00 -7.91 4.61
CA ALA A 44 -9.36 -6.63 5.23
C ALA A 44 -9.20 -5.46 4.25
N GLU A 45 -8.14 -5.47 3.44
CA GLU A 45 -7.90 -4.48 2.39
C GLU A 45 -8.83 -4.70 1.18
N SER A 46 -8.80 -5.91 0.61
CA SER A 46 -9.44 -6.18 -0.68
C SER A 46 -10.97 -6.18 -0.62
N SER A 47 -11.60 -6.59 0.49
CA SER A 47 -13.06 -6.57 0.62
C SER A 47 -13.61 -5.15 0.70
N GLN A 48 -12.95 -4.28 1.46
CA GLN A 48 -13.33 -2.86 1.49
C GLN A 48 -13.14 -2.22 0.11
N LEU A 49 -12.00 -2.47 -0.54
CA LEU A 49 -11.74 -1.95 -1.88
C LEU A 49 -12.83 -2.39 -2.88
N ALA A 50 -13.19 -3.66 -2.90
CA ALA A 50 -14.21 -4.19 -3.80
C ALA A 50 -15.56 -3.45 -3.64
N ARG A 51 -16.01 -3.27 -2.39
CA ARG A 51 -17.20 -2.49 -2.07
C ARG A 51 -17.06 -1.04 -2.55
N ASP A 52 -15.94 -0.42 -2.24
CA ASP A 52 -15.74 1.02 -2.50
C ASP A 52 -15.61 1.32 -4.00
N LEU A 53 -15.05 0.42 -4.79
CA LEU A 53 -15.02 0.55 -6.26
C LEU A 53 -16.42 0.50 -6.90
N VAL A 54 -17.32 -0.33 -6.36
CA VAL A 54 -18.74 -0.34 -6.80
C VAL A 54 -19.40 1.01 -6.50
N LEU A 55 -19.17 1.57 -5.32
CA LEU A 55 -19.70 2.87 -4.93
C LEU A 55 -19.05 4.02 -5.72
N ALA A 56 -17.75 3.95 -5.99
CA ALA A 56 -17.05 4.93 -6.80
C ALA A 56 -17.60 4.98 -8.24
N LYS A 57 -17.84 3.81 -8.84
CA LYS A 57 -18.48 3.71 -10.15
C LYS A 57 -19.87 4.35 -10.17
N ALA A 58 -20.68 4.08 -9.16
CA ALA A 58 -22.05 4.59 -9.06
C ALA A 58 -22.10 6.11 -8.80
N THR A 59 -21.11 6.68 -8.15
CA THR A 59 -21.07 8.10 -7.77
C THR A 59 -20.24 8.96 -8.71
N GLY A 60 -19.38 8.36 -9.55
CA GLY A 60 -18.44 9.05 -10.43
C GLY A 60 -17.32 9.79 -9.72
N VAL A 61 -17.10 9.53 -8.41
CA VAL A 61 -16.01 10.13 -7.65
C VAL A 61 -14.66 9.62 -8.15
N HIS A 62 -13.62 10.46 -8.13
CA HIS A 62 -12.25 10.01 -8.24
C HIS A 62 -11.88 9.32 -6.90
N TYR A 63 -11.68 8.01 -6.95
CA TYR A 63 -11.31 7.21 -5.78
C TYR A 63 -9.82 6.91 -5.80
N HIS A 64 -9.12 7.27 -4.75
CA HIS A 64 -7.68 7.01 -4.64
C HIS A 64 -7.40 5.98 -3.55
N VAL A 65 -6.74 4.89 -3.94
CA VAL A 65 -6.35 3.78 -3.08
C VAL A 65 -4.99 4.09 -2.48
N ALA A 66 -4.95 4.40 -1.18
CA ALA A 66 -3.70 4.62 -0.47
C ALA A 66 -2.95 3.31 -0.26
N HIS A 67 -1.61 3.35 -0.32
CA HIS A 67 -0.64 2.30 0.03
C HIS A 67 -1.12 0.86 -0.20
N ILE A 68 -1.57 0.54 -1.42
CA ILE A 68 -2.04 -0.81 -1.79
C ILE A 68 -0.99 -1.88 -1.47
N SER A 69 -1.39 -3.02 -0.91
CA SER A 69 -0.45 -4.01 -0.43
C SER A 69 -0.70 -5.45 -0.91
N THR A 70 -1.90 -5.78 -1.40
CA THR A 70 -2.25 -7.16 -1.76
C THR A 70 -2.43 -7.36 -3.28
N LYS A 71 -2.14 -8.56 -3.76
CA LYS A 71 -2.40 -8.99 -5.15
C LYS A 71 -3.88 -8.84 -5.50
N ALA A 72 -4.78 -9.26 -4.61
CA ALA A 72 -6.22 -9.15 -4.83
C ALA A 72 -6.65 -7.70 -5.07
N SER A 73 -6.11 -6.75 -4.31
CA SER A 73 -6.39 -5.32 -4.51
C SER A 73 -5.84 -4.80 -5.84
N VAL A 74 -4.65 -5.22 -6.25
CA VAL A 74 -4.09 -4.86 -7.57
C VAL A 74 -5.02 -5.34 -8.69
N ASP A 75 -5.50 -6.58 -8.61
CA ASP A 75 -6.42 -7.13 -9.61
C ASP A 75 -7.75 -6.39 -9.64
N LEU A 76 -8.30 -6.01 -8.48
CA LEU A 76 -9.51 -5.19 -8.37
C LEU A 76 -9.33 -3.81 -9.02
N VAL A 77 -8.22 -3.12 -8.76
CA VAL A 77 -7.91 -1.81 -9.39
C VAL A 77 -7.80 -1.96 -10.91
N ARG A 78 -7.11 -3.00 -11.38
CA ARG A 78 -6.95 -3.28 -12.82
C ARG A 78 -8.31 -3.45 -13.50
N ILE A 79 -9.19 -4.28 -12.94
CA ILE A 79 -10.54 -4.50 -13.45
C ILE A 79 -11.36 -3.20 -13.42
N ALA A 80 -11.29 -2.43 -12.33
CA ALA A 80 -12.02 -1.17 -12.20
C ALA A 80 -11.60 -0.15 -13.27
N LYS A 81 -10.28 -0.01 -13.53
CA LYS A 81 -9.77 0.85 -14.60
C LYS A 81 -10.28 0.41 -15.97
N GLN A 82 -10.27 -0.89 -16.28
CA GLN A 82 -10.83 -1.44 -17.54
C GLN A 82 -12.32 -1.15 -17.70
N GLN A 83 -13.05 -1.06 -16.60
CA GLN A 83 -14.47 -0.72 -16.56
C GLN A 83 -14.75 0.78 -16.55
N GLY A 84 -13.74 1.63 -16.68
CA GLY A 84 -13.87 3.08 -16.72
C GLY A 84 -14.15 3.73 -15.36
N VAL A 85 -13.89 3.05 -14.26
CA VAL A 85 -13.97 3.67 -12.92
C VAL A 85 -12.81 4.68 -12.78
N LYS A 86 -13.12 5.89 -12.30
CA LYS A 86 -12.10 6.90 -11.98
C LYS A 86 -11.36 6.50 -10.72
N VAL A 87 -10.37 5.64 -10.86
CA VAL A 87 -9.56 5.14 -9.75
C VAL A 87 -8.08 5.32 -10.02
N THR A 88 -7.35 5.75 -9.00
CA THR A 88 -5.88 5.75 -8.93
C THR A 88 -5.44 5.00 -7.69
N ALA A 89 -4.20 4.49 -7.71
CA ALA A 89 -3.63 3.75 -6.59
C ALA A 89 -2.17 4.15 -6.37
N GLU A 90 -1.74 4.12 -5.14
CA GLU A 90 -0.34 4.32 -4.76
C GLU A 90 0.21 3.12 -3.99
N VAL A 91 1.52 2.99 -3.97
CA VAL A 91 2.24 1.95 -3.23
C VAL A 91 3.41 2.57 -2.48
N SER A 92 3.73 2.04 -1.31
CA SER A 92 4.90 2.50 -0.57
C SER A 92 6.18 1.75 -0.95
N PRO A 93 7.37 2.37 -0.77
CA PRO A 93 8.66 1.73 -1.06
C PRO A 93 8.85 0.40 -0.33
N HIS A 94 8.39 0.30 0.91
CA HIS A 94 8.52 -0.93 1.69
C HIS A 94 7.66 -2.08 1.15
N HIS A 95 6.47 -1.83 0.62
CA HIS A 95 5.65 -2.87 -0.02
C HIS A 95 6.21 -3.32 -1.39
N LEU A 96 6.99 -2.49 -2.07
CA LEU A 96 7.71 -2.88 -3.30
C LEU A 96 8.93 -3.75 -3.02
N LEU A 97 9.63 -3.50 -1.90
CA LEU A 97 10.97 -4.03 -1.67
C LEU A 97 11.04 -5.15 -0.63
N LEU A 98 10.10 -5.20 0.31
CA LEU A 98 10.09 -6.14 1.43
C LEU A 98 8.85 -7.03 1.39
N ALA A 99 8.97 -8.23 1.96
CA ALA A 99 7.88 -9.15 2.23
C ALA A 99 7.88 -9.51 3.72
N ASP A 100 6.83 -10.15 4.21
CA ASP A 100 6.67 -10.59 5.61
C ASP A 100 7.81 -11.49 6.10
N THR A 101 8.47 -12.22 5.18
CA THR A 101 9.66 -13.04 5.47
C THR A 101 10.87 -12.23 5.96
N ALA A 102 10.88 -10.92 5.77
CA ALA A 102 11.91 -10.02 6.34
C ALA A 102 11.77 -9.90 7.87
N ILE A 103 10.61 -10.19 8.42
CA ILE A 103 10.31 -10.15 9.86
C ILE A 103 10.71 -11.50 10.47
N THR A 104 11.90 -11.58 11.06
CA THR A 104 12.44 -12.85 11.59
C THR A 104 12.28 -13.01 13.09
N SER A 105 11.88 -11.95 13.80
CA SER A 105 11.71 -11.92 15.26
C SER A 105 10.69 -10.85 15.66
N ASP A 106 10.34 -10.75 16.93
CA ASP A 106 9.50 -9.69 17.50
C ASP A 106 10.27 -8.34 17.48
N ASN A 107 10.34 -7.72 16.29
CA ASN A 107 11.01 -6.46 16.04
C ASN A 107 10.04 -5.44 15.43
N ALA A 108 9.52 -4.56 16.25
CA ALA A 108 8.49 -3.58 15.85
C ALA A 108 8.98 -2.50 14.88
N LEU A 109 10.27 -2.45 14.53
CA LEU A 109 10.76 -1.62 13.42
C LEU A 109 10.16 -2.04 12.07
N PHE A 110 9.63 -3.28 11.97
CA PHE A 110 8.89 -3.77 10.81
C PHE A 110 7.37 -3.63 10.95
N LYS A 111 6.86 -2.97 11.99
CA LYS A 111 5.42 -2.80 12.20
C LYS A 111 4.90 -1.57 11.47
N MET A 112 4.16 -1.76 10.40
CA MET A 112 3.42 -0.75 9.65
C MET A 112 2.04 -1.28 9.25
N ASN A 113 1.15 -0.41 8.82
CA ASN A 113 -0.17 -0.77 8.33
C ASN A 113 -0.49 -0.03 7.01
N PRO A 114 -0.76 -0.75 5.90
CA PRO A 114 -0.85 -2.22 5.78
C PRO A 114 0.46 -2.92 6.15
N PRO A 115 0.40 -4.18 6.67
CA PRO A 115 1.61 -4.92 7.00
C PRO A 115 2.37 -5.34 5.74
N LEU A 116 3.67 -5.63 5.87
CA LEU A 116 4.41 -6.31 4.82
C LEU A 116 3.72 -7.63 4.49
N ARG A 117 3.32 -7.81 3.25
CA ARG A 117 2.56 -8.97 2.77
C ARG A 117 3.47 -10.10 2.30
N SER A 118 2.86 -11.16 1.78
CA SER A 118 3.58 -12.29 1.21
C SER A 118 4.49 -11.87 0.04
N GLN A 119 5.42 -12.76 -0.31
CA GLN A 119 6.26 -12.56 -1.49
C GLN A 119 5.43 -12.50 -2.79
N GLU A 120 4.30 -13.25 -2.86
CA GLU A 120 3.39 -13.21 -3.99
C GLU A 120 2.71 -11.84 -4.12
N ASP A 121 2.20 -11.29 -3.01
CA ASP A 121 1.62 -9.96 -2.98
C ASP A 121 2.63 -8.88 -3.38
N ARG A 122 3.85 -8.92 -2.82
CA ARG A 122 4.93 -8.00 -3.17
C ARG A 122 5.23 -8.03 -4.67
N GLN A 123 5.30 -9.21 -5.28
CA GLN A 123 5.53 -9.36 -6.73
C GLN A 123 4.38 -8.78 -7.54
N ALA A 124 3.14 -9.01 -7.13
CA ALA A 124 1.95 -8.48 -7.81
C ALA A 124 1.88 -6.95 -7.73
N VAL A 125 2.21 -6.39 -6.57
CA VAL A 125 2.26 -4.93 -6.35
C VAL A 125 3.36 -4.30 -7.22
N LEU A 126 4.56 -4.91 -7.29
CA LEU A 126 5.63 -4.45 -8.16
C LEU A 126 5.23 -4.52 -9.66
N ALA A 127 4.62 -5.63 -10.08
CA ALA A 127 4.09 -5.77 -11.44
C ALA A 127 3.04 -4.72 -11.76
N GLY A 128 2.14 -4.43 -10.81
CA GLY A 128 1.12 -3.38 -10.93
C GLY A 128 1.70 -1.97 -11.07
N LEU A 129 2.83 -1.67 -10.43
CA LEU A 129 3.54 -0.39 -10.62
C LEU A 129 4.18 -0.32 -12.02
N ILE A 130 4.73 -1.42 -12.51
CA ILE A 130 5.38 -1.50 -13.83
C ILE A 130 4.35 -1.34 -14.95
N ASP A 131 3.23 -2.06 -14.88
CA ASP A 131 2.21 -2.08 -15.93
C ASP A 131 1.25 -0.86 -15.89
N GLY A 132 1.33 0.00 -14.86
CA GLY A 132 0.51 1.19 -14.70
C GLY A 132 -0.84 0.95 -14.04
N THR A 133 -1.10 -0.24 -13.51
CA THR A 133 -2.26 -0.49 -12.64
C THR A 133 -2.16 0.34 -11.37
N ILE A 134 -0.96 0.44 -10.79
CA ILE A 134 -0.62 1.35 -9.70
C ILE A 134 0.01 2.60 -10.30
N ASP A 135 -0.56 3.75 -9.99
CA ASP A 135 -0.22 5.02 -10.65
C ASP A 135 1.04 5.66 -10.09
N MET A 136 1.26 5.57 -8.78
CA MET A 136 2.29 6.36 -8.11
C MET A 136 2.89 5.66 -6.89
N VAL A 137 3.97 6.27 -6.38
CA VAL A 137 4.61 5.90 -5.13
C VAL A 137 4.40 6.99 -4.10
N ALA A 138 3.92 6.61 -2.91
CA ALA A 138 3.87 7.46 -1.74
C ALA A 138 4.61 6.81 -0.58
N THR A 139 5.18 7.60 0.32
CA THR A 139 6.12 7.08 1.33
C THR A 139 5.44 6.40 2.50
N ASP A 140 4.21 6.79 2.80
CA ASP A 140 3.53 6.42 4.05
C ASP A 140 4.42 6.70 5.28
N HIS A 141 5.05 7.89 5.30
CA HIS A 141 5.99 8.28 6.34
C HIS A 141 5.26 8.55 7.66
N ALA A 142 5.36 7.60 8.59
CA ALA A 142 4.72 7.63 9.90
C ALA A 142 5.74 7.36 11.01
N PRO A 143 6.58 8.36 11.37
CA PRO A 143 7.65 8.20 12.35
C PRO A 143 7.11 8.06 13.78
N HIS A 144 7.79 7.23 14.56
CA HIS A 144 7.56 7.07 16.00
C HIS A 144 8.87 7.13 16.77
N GLY A 145 8.79 7.49 18.05
CA GLY A 145 9.96 7.55 18.94
C GLY A 145 10.63 6.19 19.14
N MET A 146 11.93 6.21 19.39
CA MET A 146 12.70 4.98 19.62
C MET A 146 12.16 4.14 20.79
N VAL A 147 11.66 4.77 21.84
CA VAL A 147 11.06 4.09 23.01
C VAL A 147 9.78 3.36 22.61
N GLU A 148 8.95 3.98 21.76
CA GLU A 148 7.71 3.40 21.26
C GLU A 148 7.99 2.19 20.35
N LYS A 149 8.97 2.30 19.47
CA LYS A 149 9.36 1.23 18.55
C LYS A 149 10.25 0.14 19.20
N ALA A 150 10.77 0.36 20.39
CA ALA A 150 11.49 -0.65 21.18
C ALA A 150 10.55 -1.62 21.93
N GLN A 151 9.24 -1.36 21.93
CA GLN A 151 8.25 -2.26 22.50
C GLN A 151 8.07 -3.52 21.64
N SER A 152 7.39 -4.55 22.20
CA SER A 152 7.01 -5.72 21.42
C SER A 152 6.13 -5.35 20.24
N PHE A 153 6.10 -6.19 19.21
CA PHE A 153 5.28 -5.99 18.02
C PHE A 153 3.80 -5.76 18.35
N LYS A 154 3.27 -6.41 19.40
CA LYS A 154 1.87 -6.22 19.84
C LYS A 154 1.62 -4.81 20.38
N LEU A 155 2.54 -4.23 21.12
CA LEU A 155 2.35 -2.97 21.84
C LEU A 155 2.82 -1.75 21.07
N ALA A 156 3.83 -1.88 20.21
CA ALA A 156 4.36 -0.78 19.44
C ALA A 156 3.32 -0.19 18.48
N PRO A 157 3.36 1.12 18.19
CA PRO A 157 2.50 1.73 17.20
C PRO A 157 2.85 1.26 15.78
N PHE A 158 1.86 1.27 14.89
CA PHE A 158 2.06 1.09 13.45
C PHE A 158 2.69 2.33 12.83
N GLY A 159 3.61 2.14 11.91
CA GLY A 159 4.27 3.19 11.14
C GLY A 159 5.78 3.09 11.16
N ILE A 160 6.39 3.52 10.05
CA ILE A 160 7.85 3.58 9.86
C ILE A 160 8.25 4.86 9.16
N THR A 161 9.53 5.22 9.24
CA THR A 161 10.11 6.31 8.45
C THR A 161 10.29 5.89 6.99
N GLY A 162 10.17 6.81 6.05
CA GLY A 162 10.29 6.50 4.63
C GLY A 162 10.71 7.68 3.75
N ILE A 163 10.45 8.92 4.18
CA ILE A 163 10.59 10.09 3.29
C ILE A 163 12.03 10.34 2.84
N GLU A 164 13.01 10.23 3.73
CA GLU A 164 14.42 10.51 3.42
C GLU A 164 15.07 9.44 2.54
N THR A 165 14.56 8.21 2.56
CA THR A 165 15.19 7.06 1.89
C THR A 165 14.45 6.59 0.64
N SER A 166 13.24 7.07 0.41
CA SER A 166 12.31 6.58 -0.62
C SER A 166 12.95 6.59 -2.02
N PHE A 167 13.42 7.73 -2.49
CA PHE A 167 14.02 7.84 -3.83
C PHE A 167 15.29 6.99 -3.94
N GLN A 168 16.19 7.07 -2.97
CA GLN A 168 17.48 6.37 -2.97
C GLN A 168 17.30 4.85 -2.99
N LEU A 169 16.33 4.33 -2.22
CA LEU A 169 16.02 2.90 -2.19
C LEU A 169 15.45 2.43 -3.53
N LEU A 170 14.45 3.13 -4.06
CA LEU A 170 13.82 2.75 -5.32
C LEU A 170 14.78 2.90 -6.50
N TYR A 171 15.57 3.98 -6.54
CA TYR A 171 16.63 4.13 -7.54
C TYR A 171 17.64 2.98 -7.48
N THR A 172 18.12 2.64 -6.30
CA THR A 172 19.12 1.60 -6.12
C THR A 172 18.58 0.20 -6.43
N LYS A 173 17.35 -0.09 -5.97
CA LYS A 173 16.79 -1.45 -6.06
C LYS A 173 16.00 -1.71 -7.34
N LEU A 174 15.45 -0.69 -7.99
CA LEU A 174 14.64 -0.87 -9.19
C LEU A 174 15.30 -0.29 -10.45
N VAL A 175 15.89 0.92 -10.37
CA VAL A 175 16.50 1.54 -11.56
C VAL A 175 17.88 0.97 -11.85
N LYS A 176 18.79 0.94 -10.88
CA LYS A 176 20.14 0.39 -11.09
C LYS A 176 20.15 -1.10 -11.48
N THR A 177 19.11 -1.83 -11.09
CA THR A 177 18.94 -3.25 -11.44
C THR A 177 18.22 -3.46 -12.78
N GLY A 178 17.76 -2.39 -13.43
CA GLY A 178 17.08 -2.45 -14.73
C GLY A 178 15.63 -2.92 -14.66
N ILE A 179 15.01 -2.98 -13.47
CA ILE A 179 13.59 -3.37 -13.31
C ILE A 179 12.67 -2.28 -13.88
N ILE A 180 12.99 -1.00 -13.61
CA ILE A 180 12.32 0.15 -14.21
C ILE A 180 13.36 1.16 -14.71
N THR A 181 12.94 2.10 -15.56
CA THR A 181 13.79 3.22 -15.97
C THR A 181 13.76 4.36 -14.94
N LEU A 182 14.76 5.25 -14.97
CA LEU A 182 14.74 6.48 -14.17
C LEU A 182 13.53 7.34 -14.54
N ALA A 183 13.20 7.42 -15.83
CA ALA A 183 12.02 8.16 -16.30
C ALA A 183 10.73 7.61 -15.68
N THR A 184 10.59 6.28 -15.61
CA THR A 184 9.45 5.65 -14.94
C THR A 184 9.41 5.99 -13.44
N LEU A 185 10.55 5.98 -12.74
CA LEU A 185 10.59 6.34 -11.33
C LEU A 185 10.14 7.79 -11.10
N ILE A 186 10.63 8.73 -11.92
CA ILE A 186 10.24 10.14 -11.86
C ILE A 186 8.74 10.29 -12.17
N GLU A 187 8.25 9.60 -13.20
CA GLU A 187 6.81 9.58 -13.52
C GLU A 187 5.97 9.19 -12.31
N ARG A 188 6.31 8.06 -11.66
CA ARG A 188 5.55 7.51 -10.52
C ARG A 188 5.67 8.33 -9.24
N MET A 189 6.78 9.03 -9.03
CA MET A 189 7.01 9.79 -7.78
C MET A 189 6.65 11.27 -7.88
N LEU A 190 6.58 11.83 -9.09
CA LEU A 190 6.39 13.27 -9.29
C LEU A 190 5.20 13.57 -10.21
N ILE A 191 5.22 13.08 -11.45
CA ILE A 191 4.25 13.51 -12.47
C ILE A 191 2.86 12.91 -12.20
N ALA A 192 2.79 11.63 -11.89
CA ALA A 192 1.52 10.96 -11.62
C ALA A 192 0.77 11.55 -10.39
N PRO A 193 1.42 11.83 -9.24
CA PRO A 193 0.78 12.56 -8.15
C PRO A 193 0.23 13.93 -8.55
N VAL A 194 1.03 14.73 -9.29
CA VAL A 194 0.60 16.05 -9.77
C VAL A 194 -0.69 15.94 -10.60
N ASN A 195 -0.72 14.99 -11.55
CA ASN A 195 -1.88 14.77 -12.40
C ASN A 195 -3.11 14.26 -11.65
N ALA A 196 -2.89 13.34 -10.69
CA ALA A 196 -3.99 12.74 -9.94
C ALA A 196 -4.69 13.72 -8.98
N PHE A 197 -3.92 14.65 -8.41
CA PHE A 197 -4.40 15.59 -7.39
C PHE A 197 -4.54 17.04 -7.88
N ASN A 198 -4.26 17.30 -9.16
CA ASN A 198 -4.32 18.64 -9.78
C ASN A 198 -3.43 19.67 -9.06
N LEU A 199 -2.18 19.29 -8.76
CA LEU A 199 -1.19 20.14 -8.09
C LEU A 199 -0.44 21.06 -9.08
#